data_bc0e889092e7ca4ceba9c680f42820f4
#
_entry.id   bc0e889092e7ca4ceba9c680f42820f4
#
_cell.length_a   1.000
_cell.length_b   1.000
_cell.length_c   1.000
_cell.angle_alpha   90.00
_cell.angle_beta   90.00
_cell.angle_gamma   90.00
#
_symmetry.space_group_name_H-M   'P 1'
#
loop_
_entity.id
_entity.type
_entity.pdbx_description
1 polymer ?
#
loop_
_entity_poly.entity_id
_entity_poly.type
_entity_poly.pdbx_seq_one_letter_code
_entity_poly.pdbx_strand_id
1 'polypeptide(L)'
;LLFWTTKKIADKLISKKAKETGISILAAIISSLTYTFSDSFWFSAVEGEVYAMSSFFTALVFWAIIKWEADVDTNPKSNKWLIFIAFLIGLSIGVHMLSLLVIPAIVLIYYFKKFSFSFNGFIIANIVAVLLLGLIYNIIIPQFVNLAGKFEIFFVNELSLPFNSGTILFFVITISIIIAALVLSKKHNQPNINTAVLAFTFLLIGYMSFFTLIIRSNANTPIDENSPEDAVSLLSYLNREQYGFSPLVHGQYFNTEVEDYANGNPVYVKDEKTKKYIISDDRKSSIPIYDSNGTGLFPRMWSRDQRHVEAYKEWTDLKNLKRKPSFRENLKFFFSFQINHMYFRYFMWNFAGKQNDQQGHGELNNGNWISGFNFIDEQRLGPQKTLPDHLKKNKGKNTYYFLPLILGLIGLFFHAQKNPKDTWSIFLLFFFTG
;
A
#
# COMPACT_ATOMS: atom_id res chain seq x y z
N LEU A 1 16.16 9.67 -8.06
CA LEU A 1 15.76 8.28 -8.35
C LEU A 1 15.03 8.18 -9.67
N LEU A 2 13.94 8.90 -9.86
CA LEU A 2 13.12 8.87 -11.07
C LEU A 2 13.96 9.18 -12.34
N PHE A 3 14.83 10.18 -12.28
CA PHE A 3 15.78 10.50 -13.36
C PHE A 3 16.60 9.25 -13.78
N TRP A 4 17.24 8.58 -12.82
CA TRP A 4 18.09 7.42 -13.14
C TRP A 4 17.28 6.21 -13.62
N THR A 5 16.09 6.00 -13.07
CA THR A 5 15.18 4.94 -13.48
C THR A 5 14.69 5.17 -14.91
N THR A 6 14.17 6.37 -15.20
CA THR A 6 13.70 6.73 -16.55
C THR A 6 14.83 6.66 -17.58
N LYS A 7 16.01 7.17 -17.24
CA LYS A 7 17.18 7.06 -18.13
C LYS A 7 17.49 5.61 -18.48
N LYS A 8 17.53 4.72 -17.48
CA LYS A 8 17.82 3.29 -17.72
C LYS A 8 16.74 2.61 -18.56
N ILE A 9 15.46 2.90 -18.31
CA ILE A 9 14.35 2.39 -19.11
C ILE A 9 14.44 2.91 -20.54
N ALA A 10 14.65 4.21 -20.74
CA ALA A 10 14.80 4.82 -22.06
C ALA A 10 15.98 4.21 -22.82
N ASP A 11 17.12 3.96 -22.15
CA ASP A 11 18.30 3.34 -22.75
C ASP A 11 18.02 1.90 -23.28
N LYS A 12 17.02 1.18 -22.74
CA LYS A 12 16.61 -0.13 -23.27
C LYS A 12 15.77 0.00 -24.53
N LEU A 13 15.05 1.10 -24.70
CA LEU A 13 14.04 1.28 -25.76
C LEU A 13 14.60 1.94 -27.03
N ILE A 14 15.70 2.69 -26.93
CA ILE A 14 16.27 3.49 -28.02
C ILE A 14 17.52 2.84 -28.62
N SER A 15 17.83 3.17 -29.85
CA SER A 15 19.03 2.70 -30.55
C SER A 15 20.32 3.28 -29.94
N LYS A 16 21.47 2.62 -30.20
CA LYS A 16 22.78 3.11 -29.75
C LYS A 16 23.06 4.56 -30.24
N LYS A 17 22.76 4.87 -31.50
CA LYS A 17 22.91 6.22 -32.06
C LYS A 17 22.04 7.23 -31.30
N ALA A 18 20.80 6.90 -30.95
CA ALA A 18 19.92 7.79 -30.19
C ALA A 18 20.42 8.01 -28.75
N LYS A 19 21.10 7.02 -28.14
CA LYS A 19 21.76 7.22 -26.84
C LYS A 19 22.87 8.28 -26.90
N GLU A 20 23.66 8.24 -27.96
CA GLU A 20 24.76 9.20 -28.18
C GLU A 20 24.25 10.65 -28.34
N THR A 21 23.00 10.84 -28.80
CA THR A 21 22.36 12.18 -28.92
C THR A 21 21.80 12.71 -27.59
N GLY A 22 21.89 11.96 -26.50
CA GLY A 22 21.40 12.41 -25.19
C GLY A 22 19.87 12.34 -24.99
N ILE A 23 19.11 11.72 -25.90
CA ILE A 23 17.65 11.64 -25.83
C ILE A 23 17.18 10.99 -24.52
N SER A 24 17.85 9.95 -24.03
CA SER A 24 17.49 9.30 -22.75
C SER A 24 17.73 10.21 -21.55
N ILE A 25 18.74 11.08 -21.61
CA ILE A 25 19.00 12.08 -20.56
C ILE A 25 17.89 13.13 -20.57
N LEU A 26 17.52 13.62 -21.75
CA LEU A 26 16.44 14.60 -21.90
C LEU A 26 15.10 14.05 -21.40
N ALA A 27 14.75 12.81 -21.78
CA ALA A 27 13.56 12.14 -21.30
C ALA A 27 13.56 11.99 -19.76
N ALA A 28 14.70 11.67 -19.17
CA ALA A 28 14.88 11.57 -17.73
C ALA A 28 14.73 12.91 -17.01
N ILE A 29 15.27 13.99 -17.58
CA ILE A 29 15.12 15.37 -17.06
C ILE A 29 13.63 15.75 -17.10
N ILE A 30 12.98 15.64 -18.26
CA ILE A 30 11.59 16.03 -18.44
C ILE A 30 10.71 15.27 -17.46
N SER A 31 10.82 13.94 -17.38
CA SER A 31 9.96 13.13 -16.50
C SER A 31 10.16 13.46 -15.02
N SER A 32 11.41 13.62 -14.57
CA SER A 32 11.70 13.93 -13.18
C SER A 32 11.26 15.32 -12.76
N LEU A 33 11.43 16.33 -13.63
CA LEU A 33 10.95 17.68 -13.37
C LEU A 33 9.41 17.76 -13.40
N THR A 34 8.77 17.12 -14.38
CA THR A 34 7.29 17.06 -14.45
C THR A 34 6.71 16.44 -13.18
N TYR A 35 7.27 15.34 -12.69
CA TYR A 35 6.82 14.73 -11.43
C TYR A 35 7.07 15.65 -10.22
N THR A 36 8.27 16.23 -10.12
CA THR A 36 8.66 17.10 -8.99
C THR A 36 7.73 18.31 -8.87
N PHE A 37 7.34 18.90 -10.00
CA PHE A 37 6.49 20.10 -10.04
C PHE A 37 5.02 19.79 -10.31
N SER A 38 4.59 18.51 -10.23
CA SER A 38 3.17 18.20 -10.26
C SER A 38 2.49 18.62 -8.95
N ASP A 39 1.27 19.13 -9.04
CA ASP A 39 0.51 19.61 -7.88
C ASP A 39 0.40 18.57 -6.78
N SER A 40 0.02 17.34 -7.14
CA SER A 40 -0.21 16.26 -6.16
C SER A 40 1.07 15.87 -5.42
N PHE A 41 2.20 15.75 -6.13
CA PHE A 41 3.47 15.43 -5.48
C PHE A 41 3.99 16.59 -4.63
N TRP A 42 3.87 17.83 -5.13
CA TRP A 42 4.30 19.01 -4.40
C TRP A 42 3.57 19.16 -3.07
N PHE A 43 2.23 19.02 -3.09
CA PHE A 43 1.43 19.03 -1.87
C PHE A 43 1.85 17.92 -0.90
N SER A 44 1.95 16.68 -1.36
CA SER A 44 2.38 15.54 -0.54
C SER A 44 3.80 15.73 0.03
N ALA A 45 4.68 16.45 -0.68
CA ALA A 45 6.06 16.66 -0.24
C ALA A 45 6.21 17.74 0.84
N VAL A 46 5.27 18.70 0.91
CA VAL A 46 5.31 19.80 1.89
C VAL A 46 4.36 19.57 3.09
N GLU A 47 3.43 18.63 2.97
CA GLU A 47 2.59 18.20 4.09
C GLU A 47 3.36 17.29 5.04
N GLY A 48 3.05 17.35 6.33
CA GLY A 48 3.63 16.50 7.38
C GLY A 48 3.10 15.07 7.36
N GLU A 49 2.83 14.49 6.17
CA GLU A 49 2.18 13.21 5.93
C GLU A 49 3.14 12.15 5.40
N VAL A 50 2.75 10.90 5.47
CA VAL A 50 3.58 9.73 5.11
C VAL A 50 3.72 9.50 3.60
N TYR A 51 2.90 10.14 2.76
CA TYR A 51 2.78 9.81 1.32
C TYR A 51 4.03 10.13 0.50
N ALA A 52 4.69 11.26 0.76
CA ALA A 52 5.94 11.59 0.07
C ALA A 52 7.06 10.60 0.38
N MET A 53 7.19 10.20 1.66
CA MET A 53 8.18 9.20 2.06
C MET A 53 7.83 7.81 1.51
N SER A 54 6.55 7.44 1.46
CA SER A 54 6.07 6.21 0.82
C SER A 54 6.43 6.18 -0.67
N SER A 55 6.20 7.28 -1.39
CA SER A 55 6.57 7.43 -2.81
C SER A 55 8.09 7.33 -3.00
N PHE A 56 8.88 7.91 -2.08
CA PHE A 56 10.33 7.78 -2.10
C PHE A 56 10.78 6.32 -1.96
N PHE A 57 10.22 5.55 -1.01
CA PHE A 57 10.54 4.13 -0.85
C PHE A 57 10.12 3.31 -2.07
N THR A 58 8.93 3.54 -2.62
CA THR A 58 8.48 2.90 -3.86
C THR A 58 9.47 3.15 -5.00
N ALA A 59 9.87 4.40 -5.20
CA ALA A 59 10.85 4.77 -6.24
C ALA A 59 12.23 4.17 -5.98
N LEU A 60 12.69 4.11 -4.73
CA LEU A 60 13.99 3.57 -4.36
C LEU A 60 14.05 2.05 -4.56
N VAL A 61 12.99 1.34 -4.16
CA VAL A 61 12.86 -0.11 -4.35
C VAL A 61 12.78 -0.44 -5.83
N PHE A 62 11.99 0.30 -6.60
CA PHE A 62 11.90 0.10 -8.05
C PHE A 62 13.22 0.43 -8.77
N TRP A 63 13.92 1.47 -8.37
CA TRP A 63 15.27 1.75 -8.87
C TRP A 63 16.24 0.61 -8.55
N ALA A 64 16.19 0.04 -7.35
CA ALA A 64 17.08 -1.04 -6.94
C ALA A 64 16.84 -2.33 -7.75
N ILE A 65 15.58 -2.67 -8.10
CA ILE A 65 15.32 -3.83 -8.96
C ILE A 65 15.79 -3.62 -10.40
N ILE A 66 15.68 -2.40 -10.94
CA ILE A 66 16.26 -2.05 -12.26
C ILE A 66 17.80 -2.13 -12.22
N LYS A 67 18.43 -1.82 -11.09
CA LYS A 67 19.88 -2.03 -10.88
C LYS A 67 20.23 -3.50 -10.88
N TRP A 68 19.47 -4.31 -10.13
CA TRP A 68 19.65 -5.77 -10.12
C TRP A 68 19.53 -6.36 -11.53
N GLU A 69 18.50 -5.99 -12.25
CA GLU A 69 18.25 -6.46 -13.61
C GLU A 69 19.42 -6.16 -14.57
N ALA A 70 20.05 -4.99 -14.42
CA ALA A 70 21.19 -4.61 -15.24
C ALA A 70 22.49 -5.36 -14.85
N ASP A 71 22.66 -5.69 -13.55
CA ASP A 71 23.88 -6.26 -13.01
C ASP A 71 23.89 -7.82 -13.03
N VAL A 72 22.72 -8.47 -13.08
CA VAL A 72 22.59 -9.90 -12.74
C VAL A 72 23.33 -10.86 -13.70
N ASP A 73 23.55 -10.47 -14.95
CA ASP A 73 24.24 -11.31 -15.94
C ASP A 73 25.76 -11.13 -15.91
N THR A 74 26.25 -10.04 -15.35
CA THR A 74 27.68 -9.65 -15.40
C THR A 74 28.35 -9.64 -14.03
N ASN A 75 27.56 -9.52 -12.95
CA ASN A 75 28.09 -9.38 -11.59
C ASN A 75 27.63 -10.51 -10.69
N PRO A 76 28.53 -11.42 -10.27
CA PRO A 76 28.20 -12.52 -9.36
C PRO A 76 27.62 -12.06 -8.01
N LYS A 77 27.88 -10.81 -7.61
CA LYS A 77 27.38 -10.21 -6.36
C LYS A 77 26.07 -9.42 -6.57
N SER A 78 25.40 -9.58 -7.69
CA SER A 78 24.15 -8.85 -8.01
C SER A 78 23.03 -9.07 -6.99
N ASN A 79 22.97 -10.25 -6.33
CA ASN A 79 21.99 -10.56 -5.28
C ASN A 79 22.00 -9.58 -4.08
N LYS A 80 23.07 -8.79 -3.91
CA LYS A 80 23.09 -7.68 -2.95
C LYS A 80 21.94 -6.71 -3.12
N TRP A 81 21.46 -6.50 -4.37
CA TRP A 81 20.33 -5.64 -4.66
C TRP A 81 19.02 -6.23 -4.17
N LEU A 82 18.83 -7.57 -4.25
CA LEU A 82 17.64 -8.24 -3.72
C LEU A 82 17.60 -8.15 -2.19
N ILE A 83 18.74 -8.30 -1.53
CA ILE A 83 18.86 -8.12 -0.07
C ILE A 83 18.57 -6.66 0.31
N PHE A 84 19.09 -5.70 -0.45
CA PHE A 84 18.82 -4.27 -0.23
C PHE A 84 17.35 -3.94 -0.42
N ILE A 85 16.68 -4.51 -1.45
CA ILE A 85 15.24 -4.38 -1.67
C ILE A 85 14.47 -4.91 -0.45
N ALA A 86 14.82 -6.07 0.07
CA ALA A 86 14.17 -6.64 1.25
C ALA A 86 14.33 -5.73 2.48
N PHE A 87 15.51 -5.16 2.70
CA PHE A 87 15.75 -4.15 3.75
C PHE A 87 14.87 -2.91 3.57
N LEU A 88 14.81 -2.36 2.36
CA LEU A 88 13.98 -1.20 2.05
C LEU A 88 12.49 -1.47 2.24
N ILE A 89 12.03 -2.65 1.84
CA ILE A 89 10.65 -3.10 2.07
C ILE A 89 10.38 -3.14 3.58
N GLY A 90 11.26 -3.77 4.37
CA GLY A 90 11.14 -3.79 5.82
C GLY A 90 11.10 -2.40 6.45
N LEU A 91 12.01 -1.52 6.04
CA LEU A 91 12.07 -0.14 6.52
C LEU A 91 10.83 0.67 6.15
N SER A 92 10.29 0.47 4.94
CA SER A 92 9.11 1.17 4.44
C SER A 92 7.81 0.82 5.19
N ILE A 93 7.74 -0.37 5.79
CA ILE A 93 6.62 -0.78 6.65
C ILE A 93 6.46 0.21 7.81
N GLY A 94 7.55 0.69 8.39
CA GLY A 94 7.55 1.71 9.45
C GLY A 94 7.08 3.10 9.02
N VAL A 95 6.93 3.33 7.70
CA VAL A 95 6.41 4.59 7.14
C VAL A 95 4.98 4.41 6.67
N HIS A 96 4.76 3.55 5.68
CA HIS A 96 3.42 3.30 5.14
C HIS A 96 3.39 2.01 4.30
N MET A 97 2.34 1.20 4.49
CA MET A 97 2.23 -0.10 3.81
C MET A 97 1.98 -0.01 2.30
N LEU A 98 1.60 1.15 1.74
CA LEU A 98 1.44 1.36 0.29
C LEU A 98 2.72 1.03 -0.49
N SER A 99 3.89 1.27 0.08
CA SER A 99 5.15 0.93 -0.58
C SER A 99 5.36 -0.57 -0.83
N LEU A 100 4.62 -1.45 -0.13
CA LEU A 100 4.63 -2.89 -0.41
C LEU A 100 4.00 -3.24 -1.77
N LEU A 101 3.15 -2.36 -2.30
CA LEU A 101 2.48 -2.57 -3.59
C LEU A 101 3.44 -2.54 -4.80
N VAL A 102 4.71 -2.20 -4.58
CA VAL A 102 5.77 -2.37 -5.59
C VAL A 102 6.15 -3.84 -5.83
N ILE A 103 5.85 -4.75 -4.88
CA ILE A 103 6.26 -6.16 -4.92
C ILE A 103 5.81 -6.88 -6.21
N PRO A 104 4.59 -6.73 -6.73
CA PRO A 104 4.20 -7.37 -7.99
C PRO A 104 5.09 -6.98 -9.16
N ALA A 105 5.48 -5.72 -9.29
CA ALA A 105 6.39 -5.26 -10.33
C ALA A 105 7.80 -5.89 -10.18
N ILE A 106 8.31 -6.01 -8.94
CA ILE A 106 9.60 -6.64 -8.65
C ILE A 106 9.60 -8.11 -9.09
N VAL A 107 8.55 -8.84 -8.72
CA VAL A 107 8.43 -10.27 -9.06
C VAL A 107 8.38 -10.47 -10.56
N LEU A 108 7.67 -9.62 -11.31
CA LEU A 108 7.64 -9.72 -12.78
C LEU A 108 8.98 -9.38 -13.41
N ILE A 109 9.69 -8.33 -12.96
CA ILE A 109 11.04 -8.02 -13.45
C ILE A 109 11.98 -9.21 -13.20
N TYR A 110 11.91 -9.79 -12.00
CA TYR A 110 12.68 -11.00 -11.68
C TYR A 110 12.33 -12.17 -12.60
N TYR A 111 11.04 -12.44 -12.81
CA TYR A 111 10.57 -13.50 -13.69
C TYR A 111 11.06 -13.31 -15.13
N PHE A 112 10.83 -12.16 -15.72
CA PHE A 112 11.23 -11.87 -17.10
C PHE A 112 12.76 -11.90 -17.33
N LYS A 113 13.52 -11.64 -16.27
CA LYS A 113 14.98 -11.67 -16.33
C LYS A 113 15.55 -13.08 -16.16
N LYS A 114 14.97 -13.92 -15.30
CA LYS A 114 15.52 -15.23 -14.94
C LYS A 114 14.92 -16.38 -15.72
N PHE A 115 13.73 -16.21 -16.29
CA PHE A 115 13.01 -17.27 -16.97
C PHE A 115 12.62 -16.87 -18.38
N SER A 116 12.54 -17.87 -19.30
CA SER A 116 11.92 -17.67 -20.61
C SER A 116 10.42 -17.42 -20.43
N PHE A 117 9.88 -16.49 -21.21
CA PHE A 117 8.45 -16.20 -21.16
C PHE A 117 7.63 -17.43 -21.56
N SER A 118 6.67 -17.78 -20.71
CA SER A 118 5.56 -18.67 -21.04
C SER A 118 4.28 -18.14 -20.39
N PHE A 119 3.12 -18.38 -21.00
CA PHE A 119 1.86 -17.88 -20.43
C PHE A 119 1.59 -18.44 -19.03
N ASN A 120 1.82 -19.75 -18.83
CA ASN A 120 1.70 -20.38 -17.51
C ASN A 120 2.71 -19.79 -16.50
N GLY A 121 3.97 -19.59 -16.92
CA GLY A 121 4.98 -18.94 -16.08
C GLY A 121 4.60 -17.52 -15.68
N PHE A 122 4.00 -16.76 -16.59
CA PHE A 122 3.49 -15.42 -16.30
C PHE A 122 2.34 -15.45 -15.27
N ILE A 123 1.38 -16.37 -15.40
CA ILE A 123 0.31 -16.54 -14.41
C ILE A 123 0.90 -16.92 -13.05
N ILE A 124 1.82 -17.90 -13.02
CA ILE A 124 2.48 -18.33 -11.78
C ILE A 124 3.23 -17.15 -11.14
N ALA A 125 3.95 -16.34 -11.91
CA ALA A 125 4.66 -15.16 -11.39
C ALA A 125 3.70 -14.15 -10.73
N ASN A 126 2.53 -13.90 -11.32
CA ASN A 126 1.51 -13.04 -10.71
C ASN A 126 0.92 -13.65 -9.43
N ILE A 127 0.65 -14.95 -9.41
CA ILE A 127 0.18 -15.64 -8.21
C ILE A 127 1.24 -15.54 -7.10
N VAL A 128 2.51 -15.80 -7.42
CA VAL A 128 3.63 -15.67 -6.46
C VAL A 128 3.74 -14.24 -5.95
N ALA A 129 3.54 -13.24 -6.80
CA ALA A 129 3.57 -11.83 -6.40
C ALA A 129 2.49 -11.51 -5.35
N VAL A 130 1.25 -11.96 -5.60
CA VAL A 130 0.13 -11.78 -4.68
C VAL A 130 0.35 -12.56 -3.37
N LEU A 131 0.84 -13.80 -3.47
CA LEU A 131 1.15 -14.62 -2.29
C LEU A 131 2.28 -14.00 -1.45
N LEU A 132 3.32 -13.48 -2.09
CA LEU A 132 4.42 -12.82 -1.39
C LEU A 132 3.95 -11.53 -0.69
N LEU A 133 3.16 -10.71 -1.37
CA LEU A 133 2.54 -9.53 -0.78
C LEU A 133 1.65 -9.92 0.41
N GLY A 134 0.79 -10.92 0.24
CA GLY A 134 -0.08 -11.44 1.29
C GLY A 134 0.69 -12.04 2.47
N LEU A 135 1.79 -12.76 2.21
CA LEU A 135 2.69 -13.30 3.24
C LEU A 135 3.30 -12.18 4.10
N ILE A 136 3.82 -11.14 3.46
CA ILE A 136 4.44 -10.02 4.19
C ILE A 136 3.37 -9.28 4.99
N TYR A 137 2.24 -8.92 4.36
CA TYR A 137 1.20 -8.10 4.96
C TYR A 137 0.43 -8.80 6.10
N ASN A 138 0.01 -10.07 5.89
CA ASN A 138 -0.86 -10.78 6.83
C ASN A 138 -0.12 -11.72 7.78
N ILE A 139 1.12 -12.12 7.46
CA ILE A 139 1.86 -13.10 8.25
C ILE A 139 3.08 -12.45 8.88
N ILE A 140 4.04 -11.94 8.10
CA ILE A 140 5.30 -11.45 8.67
C ILE A 140 5.03 -10.26 9.61
N ILE A 141 4.31 -9.25 9.16
CA ILE A 141 4.08 -8.03 9.95
C ILE A 141 3.32 -8.34 11.26
N PRO A 142 2.10 -8.89 11.26
CA PRO A 142 1.36 -9.07 12.50
C PRO A 142 1.82 -10.27 13.32
N GLN A 143 2.17 -11.40 12.69
CA GLN A 143 2.47 -12.62 13.46
C GLN A 143 3.84 -12.58 14.13
N PHE A 144 4.80 -11.84 13.57
CA PHE A 144 6.09 -11.66 14.23
C PHE A 144 5.94 -10.95 15.59
N VAL A 145 5.14 -9.88 15.63
CA VAL A 145 4.84 -9.16 16.87
C VAL A 145 3.91 -9.97 17.79
N ASN A 146 2.91 -10.65 17.23
CA ASN A 146 2.01 -11.52 17.97
C ASN A 146 2.77 -12.63 18.73
N LEU A 147 3.72 -13.28 18.06
CA LEU A 147 4.56 -14.30 18.70
C LEU A 147 5.42 -13.70 19.80
N ALA A 148 6.05 -12.54 19.56
CA ALA A 148 6.81 -11.84 20.59
C ALA A 148 5.95 -11.51 21.81
N GLY A 149 4.73 -11.00 21.61
CA GLY A 149 3.76 -10.70 22.67
C GLY A 149 3.30 -11.96 23.43
N LYS A 150 3.05 -13.08 22.75
CA LYS A 150 2.70 -14.35 23.39
C LYS A 150 3.86 -14.91 24.24
N PHE A 151 5.08 -14.82 23.73
CA PHE A 151 6.26 -15.18 24.53
C PHE A 151 6.35 -14.28 25.76
N GLU A 152 6.13 -12.96 25.60
CA GLU A 152 6.16 -12.02 26.71
C GLU A 152 5.15 -12.39 27.81
N ILE A 153 3.87 -12.56 27.44
CA ILE A 153 2.81 -12.91 28.40
C ILE A 153 3.13 -14.24 29.09
N PHE A 154 3.57 -15.26 28.35
CA PHE A 154 3.89 -16.56 28.93
C PHE A 154 5.03 -16.47 29.95
N PHE A 155 6.13 -15.82 29.59
CA PHE A 155 7.31 -15.74 30.47
C PHE A 155 7.07 -14.87 31.70
N VAL A 156 6.31 -13.80 31.57
CA VAL A 156 6.00 -12.92 32.70
C VAL A 156 4.91 -13.51 33.58
N ASN A 157 3.80 -13.99 33.02
CA ASN A 157 2.65 -14.41 33.80
C ASN A 157 2.79 -15.82 34.39
N GLU A 158 3.31 -16.79 33.61
CA GLU A 158 3.44 -18.17 34.04
C GLU A 158 4.76 -18.46 34.78
N LEU A 159 5.87 -17.89 34.27
CA LEU A 159 7.20 -18.13 34.86
C LEU A 159 7.62 -17.04 35.85
N SER A 160 6.78 -16.00 36.04
CA SER A 160 7.04 -14.89 36.97
C SER A 160 8.38 -14.19 36.73
N LEU A 161 8.81 -14.11 35.47
CA LEU A 161 10.02 -13.39 35.07
C LEU A 161 9.74 -11.88 34.88
N PRO A 162 10.76 -11.03 34.94
CA PRO A 162 10.58 -9.59 34.72
C PRO A 162 9.99 -9.26 33.35
N PHE A 163 9.32 -8.12 33.24
CA PHE A 163 8.85 -7.58 31.95
C PHE A 163 9.98 -7.53 30.92
N ASN A 164 9.64 -7.76 29.67
CA ASN A 164 10.48 -7.88 28.49
C ASN A 164 11.35 -9.16 28.40
N SER A 165 11.31 -10.06 29.40
CA SER A 165 12.09 -11.31 29.38
C SER A 165 11.69 -12.25 28.24
N GLY A 166 10.39 -12.41 28.00
CA GLY A 166 9.86 -13.22 26.91
C GLY A 166 10.18 -12.64 25.54
N THR A 167 10.03 -11.33 25.38
CA THR A 167 10.38 -10.61 24.16
C THR A 167 11.87 -10.74 23.83
N ILE A 168 12.75 -10.55 24.81
CA ILE A 168 14.22 -10.73 24.62
C ILE A 168 14.54 -12.17 24.20
N LEU A 169 13.96 -13.16 24.87
CA LEU A 169 14.20 -14.57 24.53
C LEU A 169 13.70 -14.89 23.11
N PHE A 170 12.52 -14.37 22.71
CA PHE A 170 12.01 -14.52 21.35
C PHE A 170 13.01 -14.01 20.30
N PHE A 171 13.60 -12.83 20.52
CA PHE A 171 14.63 -12.30 19.62
C PHE A 171 15.90 -13.13 19.62
N VAL A 172 16.37 -13.61 20.78
CA VAL A 172 17.54 -14.51 20.87
C VAL A 172 17.31 -15.80 20.08
N ILE A 173 16.13 -16.42 20.23
CA ILE A 173 15.76 -17.62 19.47
C ILE A 173 15.71 -17.31 17.97
N THR A 174 15.05 -16.23 17.57
CA THR A 174 14.95 -15.83 16.16
C THR A 174 16.31 -15.61 15.53
N ILE A 175 17.20 -14.87 16.19
CA ILE A 175 18.58 -14.65 15.73
C ILE A 175 19.34 -15.98 15.63
N SER A 176 19.20 -16.87 16.62
CA SER A 176 19.85 -18.17 16.60
C SER A 176 19.38 -19.03 15.42
N ILE A 177 18.08 -19.05 15.12
CA ILE A 177 17.51 -19.76 13.95
C ILE A 177 18.06 -19.17 12.65
N ILE A 178 18.13 -17.84 12.53
CA ILE A 178 18.68 -17.16 11.34
C ILE A 178 20.17 -17.55 11.15
N ILE A 179 20.97 -17.48 12.21
CA ILE A 179 22.39 -17.85 12.15
C ILE A 179 22.54 -19.32 11.73
N ALA A 180 21.77 -20.21 12.34
CA ALA A 180 21.79 -21.63 11.98
C ALA A 180 21.42 -21.84 10.51
N ALA A 181 20.37 -21.19 10.02
CA ALA A 181 19.94 -21.27 8.61
C ALA A 181 21.01 -20.74 7.63
N LEU A 182 21.70 -19.64 7.98
CA LEU A 182 22.81 -19.10 7.18
C LEU A 182 24.02 -20.05 7.14
N VAL A 183 24.39 -20.63 8.29
CA VAL A 183 25.50 -21.59 8.38
C VAL A 183 25.17 -22.86 7.60
N LEU A 184 23.97 -23.42 7.79
CA LEU A 184 23.55 -24.65 7.11
C LEU A 184 23.43 -24.45 5.59
N SER A 185 22.81 -23.36 5.13
CA SER A 185 22.68 -23.07 3.69
C SER A 185 24.06 -22.88 3.03
N LYS A 186 25.01 -22.26 3.73
CA LYS A 186 26.40 -22.15 3.26
C LYS A 186 27.10 -23.51 3.22
N LYS A 187 26.99 -24.30 4.30
CA LYS A 187 27.61 -25.64 4.41
C LYS A 187 27.11 -26.60 3.31
N HIS A 188 25.81 -26.51 2.96
CA HIS A 188 25.21 -27.35 1.92
C HIS A 188 25.31 -26.75 0.52
N ASN A 189 26.08 -25.69 0.28
CA ASN A 189 26.23 -25.02 -1.01
C ASN A 189 24.90 -24.62 -1.67
N GLN A 190 23.97 -24.04 -0.89
CA GLN A 190 22.65 -23.62 -1.35
C GLN A 190 22.56 -22.09 -1.45
N PRO A 191 23.16 -21.46 -2.48
CA PRO A 191 23.28 -19.99 -2.57
C PRO A 191 21.92 -19.27 -2.64
N ASN A 192 20.93 -19.91 -3.27
CA ASN A 192 19.58 -19.32 -3.37
C ASN A 192 18.89 -19.28 -1.99
N ILE A 193 18.99 -20.34 -1.19
CA ILE A 193 18.45 -20.38 0.16
C ILE A 193 19.20 -19.39 1.05
N ASN A 194 20.53 -19.33 0.94
CA ASN A 194 21.32 -18.36 1.67
C ASN A 194 20.90 -16.92 1.36
N THR A 195 20.70 -16.59 0.07
CA THR A 195 20.20 -15.28 -0.36
C THR A 195 18.79 -15.01 0.18
N ALA A 196 17.89 -16.00 0.19
CA ALA A 196 16.53 -15.85 0.73
C ALA A 196 16.55 -15.60 2.25
N VAL A 197 17.39 -16.34 3.01
CA VAL A 197 17.56 -16.13 4.46
C VAL A 197 18.13 -14.75 4.73
N LEU A 198 19.13 -14.31 3.96
CA LEU A 198 19.68 -12.96 4.08
C LEU A 198 18.61 -11.91 3.77
N ALA A 199 17.84 -12.09 2.70
CA ALA A 199 16.75 -11.16 2.36
C ALA A 199 15.71 -11.08 3.48
N PHE A 200 15.28 -12.20 4.04
CA PHE A 200 14.40 -12.24 5.21
C PHE A 200 15.00 -11.54 6.42
N THR A 201 16.29 -11.78 6.71
CA THR A 201 17.02 -11.12 7.81
C THR A 201 17.02 -9.61 7.64
N PHE A 202 17.36 -9.12 6.44
CA PHE A 202 17.41 -7.69 6.17
C PHE A 202 16.01 -7.05 6.13
N LEU A 203 14.98 -7.80 5.72
CA LEU A 203 13.60 -7.36 5.87
C LEU A 203 13.24 -7.16 7.34
N LEU A 204 13.58 -8.10 8.21
CA LEU A 204 13.37 -7.96 9.67
C LEU A 204 14.16 -6.79 10.24
N ILE A 205 15.43 -6.59 9.86
CA ILE A 205 16.24 -5.45 10.32
C ILE A 205 15.57 -4.13 9.92
N GLY A 206 15.06 -4.01 8.69
CA GLY A 206 14.30 -2.84 8.25
C GLY A 206 13.01 -2.66 9.07
N TYR A 207 12.28 -3.76 9.28
CA TYR A 207 11.05 -3.78 10.07
C TYR A 207 11.25 -3.37 11.54
N MET A 208 12.44 -3.62 12.12
CA MET A 208 12.79 -3.15 13.47
C MET A 208 12.75 -1.63 13.63
N SER A 209 12.57 -0.84 12.54
CA SER A 209 12.26 0.58 12.63
C SER A 209 11.02 0.87 13.50
N PHE A 210 10.09 -0.08 13.63
CA PHE A 210 8.96 0.00 14.57
C PHE A 210 9.39 0.10 16.04
N PHE A 211 10.60 -0.31 16.42
CA PHE A 211 11.09 -0.10 17.77
C PHE A 211 11.22 1.37 18.14
N THR A 212 11.42 2.25 17.15
CA THR A 212 11.40 3.70 17.43
C THR A 212 10.04 4.16 17.95
N LEU A 213 8.94 3.51 17.51
CA LEU A 213 7.59 3.77 18.01
C LEU A 213 7.48 3.38 19.49
N ILE A 214 7.93 2.16 19.86
CA ILE A 214 7.95 1.68 21.25
C ILE A 214 8.80 2.62 22.14
N ILE A 215 9.99 2.99 21.67
CA ILE A 215 10.90 3.89 22.42
C ILE A 215 10.23 5.25 22.64
N ARG A 216 9.57 5.80 21.64
CA ARG A 216 8.90 7.09 21.76
C ARG A 216 7.66 7.04 22.63
N SER A 217 6.86 5.96 22.56
CA SER A 217 5.72 5.75 23.43
C SER A 217 6.16 5.71 24.90
N ASN A 218 7.20 4.96 25.24
CA ASN A 218 7.77 4.91 26.58
C ASN A 218 8.36 6.26 27.08
N ALA A 219 8.57 7.22 26.18
CA ALA A 219 9.00 8.58 26.54
C ALA A 219 7.81 9.52 26.88
N ASN A 220 6.58 9.01 26.91
CA ASN A 220 5.35 9.76 27.24
C ASN A 220 5.24 11.08 26.47
N THR A 221 5.34 11.01 25.14
CA THR A 221 5.20 12.19 24.26
C THR A 221 3.77 12.73 24.29
N PRO A 222 3.54 14.04 24.02
CA PRO A 222 2.20 14.63 24.07
C PRO A 222 1.17 13.98 23.14
N ILE A 223 1.62 13.35 22.05
CA ILE A 223 0.79 12.57 21.13
C ILE A 223 1.34 11.14 21.14
N ASP A 224 0.61 10.24 21.79
CA ASP A 224 0.94 8.81 21.91
C ASP A 224 -0.31 7.97 21.66
N GLU A 225 -0.63 7.77 20.38
CA GLU A 225 -1.84 7.07 19.98
C GLU A 225 -1.70 5.56 20.21
N ASN A 226 -2.63 4.98 20.98
CA ASN A 226 -2.69 3.58 21.41
C ASN A 226 -1.53 3.11 22.30
N SER A 227 -0.66 4.00 22.76
CA SER A 227 0.44 3.72 23.72
C SER A 227 1.15 2.37 23.46
N PRO A 228 1.81 2.17 22.30
CA PRO A 228 2.47 0.91 21.94
C PRO A 228 3.82 0.78 22.66
N GLU A 229 3.78 0.60 24.00
CA GLU A 229 4.96 0.59 24.87
C GLU A 229 5.77 -0.71 24.84
N ASP A 230 5.18 -1.79 24.34
CA ASP A 230 5.80 -3.14 24.29
C ASP A 230 5.26 -3.99 23.14
N ALA A 231 5.72 -5.25 23.03
CA ALA A 231 5.29 -6.17 22.00
C ALA A 231 3.79 -6.54 22.09
N VAL A 232 3.20 -6.47 23.30
CA VAL A 232 1.79 -6.82 23.52
C VAL A 232 0.88 -5.71 23.01
N SER A 233 1.15 -4.45 23.39
CA SER A 233 0.38 -3.29 22.97
C SER A 233 0.64 -2.92 21.49
N LEU A 234 1.85 -3.16 20.97
CA LEU A 234 2.18 -2.92 19.56
C LEU A 234 1.32 -3.75 18.60
N LEU A 235 0.86 -4.94 18.99
CA LEU A 235 0.04 -5.79 18.11
C LEU A 235 -1.30 -5.14 17.76
N SER A 236 -1.99 -4.54 18.74
CA SER A 236 -3.26 -3.86 18.51
C SER A 236 -3.11 -2.64 17.59
N TYR A 237 -1.99 -1.92 17.72
CA TYR A 237 -1.63 -0.84 16.81
C TYR A 237 -1.43 -1.33 15.37
N LEU A 238 -0.65 -2.41 15.18
CA LEU A 238 -0.40 -2.98 13.84
C LEU A 238 -1.64 -3.57 13.19
N ASN A 239 -2.50 -4.19 13.96
CA ASN A 239 -3.79 -4.72 13.50
C ASN A 239 -4.80 -3.61 13.18
N ARG A 240 -4.49 -2.35 13.51
CA ARG A 240 -5.38 -1.20 13.31
C ARG A 240 -6.76 -1.40 13.95
N GLU A 241 -6.79 -2.02 15.13
CA GLU A 241 -8.03 -2.42 15.80
C GLU A 241 -8.98 -1.26 16.08
N GLN A 242 -8.45 -0.04 16.24
CA GLN A 242 -9.25 1.18 16.42
C GLN A 242 -10.13 1.53 15.21
N TYR A 243 -9.81 1.04 14.02
CA TYR A 243 -10.58 1.35 12.80
C TYR A 243 -11.70 0.32 12.52
N GLY A 244 -11.81 -0.72 13.34
CA GLY A 244 -12.80 -1.77 13.17
C GLY A 244 -12.53 -2.67 11.96
N PHE A 245 -13.52 -3.47 11.59
CA PHE A 245 -13.43 -4.47 10.52
C PHE A 245 -14.23 -4.05 9.29
N SER A 246 -13.59 -4.11 8.13
CA SER A 246 -14.21 -3.91 6.81
C SER A 246 -14.21 -5.22 6.03
N PRO A 247 -15.37 -5.78 5.66
CA PRO A 247 -15.42 -7.02 4.89
C PRO A 247 -14.94 -6.80 3.46
N LEU A 248 -13.91 -7.54 3.03
CA LEU A 248 -13.34 -7.42 1.67
C LEU A 248 -13.96 -8.41 0.69
N VAL A 249 -14.03 -9.69 1.05
CA VAL A 249 -14.46 -10.78 0.17
C VAL A 249 -15.89 -11.22 0.45
N HIS A 250 -16.22 -11.47 1.71
CA HIS A 250 -17.54 -11.87 2.15
C HIS A 250 -17.86 -11.19 3.47
N GLY A 251 -19.11 -10.77 3.67
CA GLY A 251 -19.55 -10.17 4.92
C GLY A 251 -20.92 -9.49 4.84
N GLN A 252 -21.24 -8.74 5.88
CA GLN A 252 -22.52 -8.06 6.06
C GLN A 252 -22.72 -6.87 5.09
N TYR A 253 -23.96 -6.57 4.79
CA TYR A 253 -24.42 -5.27 4.32
C TYR A 253 -24.84 -4.38 5.48
N PHE A 254 -25.01 -3.08 5.24
CA PHE A 254 -25.29 -2.06 6.25
C PHE A 254 -26.54 -2.34 7.10
N ASN A 255 -27.52 -3.07 6.56
CA ASN A 255 -28.79 -3.38 7.20
C ASN A 255 -28.93 -4.85 7.65
N THR A 256 -27.84 -5.61 7.66
CA THR A 256 -27.83 -6.99 8.13
C THR A 256 -28.01 -7.03 9.66
N GLU A 257 -28.93 -7.82 10.16
CA GLU A 257 -29.13 -8.01 11.60
C GLU A 257 -27.98 -8.77 12.24
N VAL A 258 -27.72 -8.47 13.51
CA VAL A 258 -26.76 -9.22 14.33
C VAL A 258 -27.52 -10.31 15.04
N GLU A 259 -27.15 -11.56 14.80
CA GLU A 259 -27.78 -12.74 15.44
C GLU A 259 -27.14 -13.06 16.80
N ASP A 260 -25.82 -12.89 16.90
CA ASP A 260 -25.08 -13.28 18.11
C ASP A 260 -23.76 -12.48 18.17
N TYR A 261 -23.00 -12.69 19.24
CA TYR A 261 -21.68 -12.09 19.44
C TYR A 261 -20.65 -13.15 19.83
N ALA A 262 -19.54 -13.21 19.12
CA ALA A 262 -18.36 -13.97 19.48
C ALA A 262 -17.43 -13.17 20.40
N ASN A 263 -16.58 -13.86 21.12
CA ASN A 263 -15.54 -13.24 21.93
C ASN A 263 -14.38 -12.75 21.03
N GLY A 264 -13.91 -11.54 21.30
CA GLY A 264 -12.68 -11.02 20.74
C GLY A 264 -11.44 -11.51 21.50
N ASN A 265 -10.27 -11.13 21.02
CA ASN A 265 -9.01 -11.36 21.74
C ASN A 265 -8.93 -10.41 22.95
N PRO A 266 -8.59 -10.90 24.16
CA PRO A 266 -8.46 -10.04 25.32
C PRO A 266 -7.34 -9.02 25.15
N VAL A 267 -7.53 -7.85 25.72
CA VAL A 267 -6.52 -6.79 25.79
C VAL A 267 -5.75 -6.91 27.10
N TYR A 268 -4.45 -7.01 26.98
CA TYR A 268 -3.54 -7.09 28.13
C TYR A 268 -2.85 -5.75 28.36
N VAL A 269 -2.69 -5.39 29.65
CA VAL A 269 -1.92 -4.23 30.11
C VAL A 269 -0.97 -4.62 31.21
N LYS A 270 0.16 -3.90 31.32
CA LYS A 270 1.11 -4.08 32.43
C LYS A 270 0.48 -3.63 33.74
N ASP A 271 0.61 -4.44 34.76
CA ASP A 271 0.31 -4.05 36.14
C ASP A 271 1.61 -4.00 36.96
N GLU A 272 2.05 -2.79 37.31
CA GLU A 272 3.27 -2.57 38.07
C GLU A 272 3.20 -3.10 39.50
N LYS A 273 1.99 -3.28 40.07
CA LYS A 273 1.79 -3.79 41.41
C LYS A 273 2.00 -5.31 41.48
N THR A 274 1.37 -6.04 40.57
CA THR A 274 1.47 -7.50 40.51
C THR A 274 2.68 -7.96 39.70
N LYS A 275 3.36 -7.07 38.95
CA LYS A 275 4.43 -7.38 38.01
C LYS A 275 4.01 -8.39 36.93
N LYS A 276 2.74 -8.37 36.53
CA LYS A 276 2.14 -9.25 35.52
C LYS A 276 1.35 -8.46 34.48
N TYR A 277 1.08 -9.09 33.35
CA TYR A 277 0.08 -8.61 32.40
C TYR A 277 -1.31 -9.04 32.89
N ILE A 278 -2.18 -8.08 33.10
CA ILE A 278 -3.58 -8.30 33.47
C ILE A 278 -4.49 -8.03 32.28
N ILE A 279 -5.63 -8.70 32.23
CA ILE A 279 -6.65 -8.44 31.20
C ILE A 279 -7.40 -7.17 31.60
N SER A 280 -7.24 -6.10 30.82
CA SER A 280 -7.97 -4.84 31.00
C SER A 280 -9.35 -4.86 30.36
N ASP A 281 -9.49 -5.60 29.25
CA ASP A 281 -10.75 -5.83 28.55
C ASP A 281 -10.74 -7.26 27.99
N ASP A 282 -11.67 -8.09 28.44
CA ASP A 282 -11.78 -9.48 28.01
C ASP A 282 -12.45 -9.63 26.64
N ARG A 283 -12.98 -8.53 26.10
CA ARG A 283 -13.68 -8.46 24.80
C ARG A 283 -14.72 -9.57 24.60
N LYS A 284 -15.37 -9.98 25.70
CA LYS A 284 -16.50 -10.91 25.59
C LYS A 284 -17.60 -10.28 24.76
N SER A 285 -18.21 -11.11 23.91
CA SER A 285 -19.32 -10.67 23.05
C SER A 285 -19.06 -9.37 22.28
N SER A 286 -17.83 -9.17 21.81
CA SER A 286 -17.41 -7.94 21.13
C SER A 286 -17.43 -8.03 19.60
N ILE A 287 -17.43 -9.25 19.05
CA ILE A 287 -17.42 -9.47 17.59
C ILE A 287 -18.83 -9.87 17.15
N PRO A 288 -19.54 -9.01 16.38
CA PRO A 288 -20.88 -9.34 15.92
C PRO A 288 -20.87 -10.49 14.91
N ILE A 289 -21.77 -11.46 15.12
CA ILE A 289 -22.12 -12.51 14.16
C ILE A 289 -23.38 -12.07 13.45
N TYR A 290 -23.30 -11.96 12.13
CA TYR A 290 -24.40 -11.44 11.32
C TYR A 290 -25.25 -12.56 10.72
N ASP A 291 -26.57 -12.30 10.58
CA ASP A 291 -27.47 -13.17 9.83
C ASP A 291 -26.91 -13.50 8.45
N SER A 292 -26.77 -14.81 8.19
CA SER A 292 -26.22 -15.32 6.94
C SER A 292 -27.01 -14.86 5.69
N ASN A 293 -28.32 -14.67 5.82
CA ASN A 293 -29.18 -14.15 4.74
C ASN A 293 -28.87 -12.70 4.39
N GLY A 294 -28.36 -11.94 5.36
CA GLY A 294 -27.97 -10.54 5.19
C GLY A 294 -26.54 -10.35 4.70
N THR A 295 -25.72 -11.41 4.62
CA THR A 295 -24.34 -11.36 4.12
C THR A 295 -24.26 -11.62 2.63
N GLY A 296 -23.11 -11.28 2.01
CA GLY A 296 -22.91 -11.52 0.58
C GLY A 296 -21.44 -11.41 0.15
N LEU A 297 -21.20 -11.75 -1.11
CA LEU A 297 -19.88 -11.63 -1.72
C LEU A 297 -19.56 -10.16 -2.04
N PHE A 298 -18.30 -9.77 -1.79
CA PHE A 298 -17.76 -8.46 -2.12
C PHE A 298 -18.63 -7.30 -1.65
N PRO A 299 -19.02 -7.22 -0.35
CA PRO A 299 -19.93 -6.20 0.15
C PRO A 299 -19.24 -4.84 0.19
N ARG A 300 -19.72 -3.90 -0.65
CA ARG A 300 -19.22 -2.52 -0.67
C ARG A 300 -20.07 -1.58 0.16
N MET A 301 -21.36 -1.91 0.35
CA MET A 301 -22.32 -1.18 1.17
C MET A 301 -22.47 -1.85 2.56
N TRP A 302 -21.40 -1.90 3.34
CA TRP A 302 -21.35 -2.64 4.62
C TRP A 302 -21.46 -1.75 5.86
N SER A 303 -21.06 -0.48 5.78
CA SER A 303 -21.02 0.43 6.92
C SER A 303 -22.41 0.87 7.35
N ARG A 304 -22.65 0.88 8.68
CA ARG A 304 -23.88 1.33 9.31
C ARG A 304 -23.91 2.82 9.66
N ASP A 305 -22.80 3.54 9.44
CA ASP A 305 -22.77 5.00 9.65
C ASP A 305 -23.85 5.66 8.78
N GLN A 306 -24.65 6.54 9.38
CA GLN A 306 -25.78 7.18 8.72
C GLN A 306 -25.37 7.93 7.45
N ARG A 307 -24.21 8.60 7.48
CA ARG A 307 -23.66 9.32 6.31
C ARG A 307 -23.32 8.37 5.17
N HIS A 308 -22.77 7.19 5.48
CA HIS A 308 -22.50 6.19 4.47
C HIS A 308 -23.78 5.58 3.89
N VAL A 309 -24.80 5.36 4.71
CA VAL A 309 -26.10 4.86 4.26
C VAL A 309 -26.79 5.86 3.33
N GLU A 310 -26.71 7.16 3.62
CA GLU A 310 -27.20 8.21 2.73
C GLU A 310 -26.45 8.22 1.39
N ALA A 311 -25.13 8.10 1.42
CA ALA A 311 -24.32 7.97 0.20
C ALA A 311 -24.70 6.72 -0.61
N TYR A 312 -24.98 5.55 0.02
CA TYR A 312 -25.45 4.37 -0.70
C TYR A 312 -26.75 4.65 -1.45
N LYS A 313 -27.68 5.36 -0.80
CA LYS A 313 -28.96 5.76 -1.39
C LYS A 313 -28.77 6.67 -2.60
N GLU A 314 -27.95 7.68 -2.47
CA GLU A 314 -27.68 8.66 -3.54
C GLU A 314 -26.98 8.04 -4.74
N TRP A 315 -25.92 7.23 -4.50
CA TRP A 315 -25.11 6.66 -5.58
C TRP A 315 -25.71 5.44 -6.25
N THR A 316 -26.75 4.81 -5.66
CA THR A 316 -27.34 3.57 -6.21
C THR A 316 -28.81 3.66 -6.56
N ASP A 317 -29.49 4.77 -6.25
CA ASP A 317 -30.93 4.92 -6.30
C ASP A 317 -31.69 3.91 -5.41
N LEU A 318 -31.07 3.45 -4.33
CA LEU A 318 -31.63 2.48 -3.40
C LEU A 318 -32.81 3.08 -2.63
N LYS A 319 -34.04 2.71 -3.01
CA LYS A 319 -35.28 3.25 -2.41
C LYS A 319 -35.69 2.58 -1.10
N ASN A 320 -35.44 1.27 -0.99
CA ASN A 320 -35.78 0.50 0.20
C ASN A 320 -34.54 0.10 1.01
N LEU A 321 -34.30 0.82 2.10
CA LEU A 321 -33.16 0.58 2.98
C LEU A 321 -33.34 -0.61 3.93
N LYS A 322 -34.55 -1.17 4.04
CA LYS A 322 -34.84 -2.31 4.94
C LYS A 322 -34.49 -3.65 4.32
N ARG A 323 -34.46 -3.76 2.99
CA ARG A 323 -34.06 -5.01 2.34
C ARG A 323 -32.56 -5.07 2.10
N LYS A 324 -32.02 -6.27 2.07
CA LYS A 324 -30.64 -6.52 1.61
C LYS A 324 -30.42 -5.92 0.22
N PRO A 325 -29.34 -5.15 0.01
CA PRO A 325 -28.97 -4.68 -1.34
C PRO A 325 -28.74 -5.87 -2.28
N SER A 326 -29.22 -5.75 -3.50
CA SER A 326 -28.90 -6.71 -4.55
C SER A 326 -27.43 -6.59 -4.96
N PHE A 327 -26.86 -7.69 -5.48
CA PHE A 327 -25.48 -7.65 -5.99
C PHE A 327 -25.28 -6.60 -7.08
N ARG A 328 -26.29 -6.35 -7.91
CA ARG A 328 -26.27 -5.28 -8.94
C ARG A 328 -26.18 -3.88 -8.31
N GLU A 329 -26.95 -3.59 -7.26
CA GLU A 329 -26.86 -2.30 -6.55
C GLU A 329 -25.51 -2.14 -5.85
N ASN A 330 -25.00 -3.20 -5.26
CA ASN A 330 -23.67 -3.24 -4.68
C ASN A 330 -22.56 -2.96 -5.71
N LEU A 331 -22.62 -3.58 -6.89
CA LEU A 331 -21.71 -3.28 -8.01
C LEU A 331 -21.92 -1.85 -8.55
N LYS A 332 -23.16 -1.35 -8.61
CA LYS A 332 -23.42 0.04 -9.00
C LYS A 332 -22.69 1.01 -8.06
N PHE A 333 -22.78 0.80 -6.74
CA PHE A 333 -22.02 1.60 -5.78
C PHE A 333 -20.49 1.48 -6.00
N PHE A 334 -19.98 0.28 -6.19
CA PHE A 334 -18.56 0.06 -6.46
C PHE A 334 -18.08 0.85 -7.69
N PHE A 335 -18.77 0.73 -8.81
CA PHE A 335 -18.33 1.40 -10.04
C PHE A 335 -18.62 2.91 -10.05
N SER A 336 -19.77 3.36 -9.56
CA SER A 336 -20.12 4.78 -9.59
C SER A 336 -19.38 5.58 -8.53
N PHE A 337 -19.30 5.08 -7.29
CA PHE A 337 -18.66 5.80 -6.19
C PHE A 337 -17.18 5.44 -6.06
N GLN A 338 -16.83 4.17 -5.83
CA GLN A 338 -15.46 3.81 -5.52
C GLN A 338 -14.53 3.92 -6.73
N ILE A 339 -14.93 3.41 -7.90
CA ILE A 339 -14.09 3.48 -9.10
C ILE A 339 -14.19 4.87 -9.75
N ASN A 340 -15.39 5.37 -10.05
CA ASN A 340 -15.51 6.61 -10.81
C ASN A 340 -15.23 7.85 -9.95
N HIS A 341 -15.95 8.01 -8.81
CA HIS A 341 -15.81 9.22 -7.99
C HIS A 341 -14.53 9.21 -7.15
N MET A 342 -14.20 8.09 -6.47
CA MET A 342 -13.01 8.05 -5.61
C MET A 342 -11.73 7.87 -6.41
N TYR A 343 -11.64 6.92 -7.32
CA TYR A 343 -10.40 6.61 -8.04
C TYR A 343 -10.22 7.48 -9.30
N PHE A 344 -11.12 7.38 -10.30
CA PHE A 344 -10.93 8.09 -11.57
C PHE A 344 -10.93 9.61 -11.45
N ARG A 345 -11.66 10.18 -10.52
CA ARG A 345 -11.63 11.61 -10.26
C ARG A 345 -10.23 12.06 -9.84
N TYR A 346 -9.60 11.39 -8.88
CA TYR A 346 -8.23 11.70 -8.46
C TYR A 346 -7.20 11.40 -9.55
N PHE A 347 -7.37 10.30 -10.27
CA PHE A 347 -6.56 10.02 -11.44
C PHE A 347 -6.60 11.18 -12.44
N MET A 348 -7.80 11.65 -12.78
CA MET A 348 -7.99 12.74 -13.75
C MET A 348 -7.49 14.09 -13.23
N TRP A 349 -7.39 14.32 -11.92
CA TRP A 349 -6.74 15.51 -11.39
C TRP A 349 -5.28 15.63 -11.83
N ASN A 350 -4.59 14.53 -11.93
CA ASN A 350 -3.19 14.49 -12.35
C ASN A 350 -3.00 14.55 -13.87
N PHE A 351 -4.00 14.14 -14.65
CA PHE A 351 -3.86 13.94 -16.09
C PHE A 351 -4.71 14.90 -16.94
N ALA A 352 -5.79 15.44 -16.41
CA ALA A 352 -6.65 16.40 -17.10
C ALA A 352 -6.62 17.78 -16.47
N GLY A 353 -6.71 17.84 -15.13
CA GLY A 353 -6.70 19.06 -14.34
C GLY A 353 -7.69 19.02 -13.18
N LYS A 354 -7.58 19.99 -12.29
CA LYS A 354 -8.27 20.09 -11.00
C LYS A 354 -9.14 21.33 -10.93
N GLN A 355 -10.40 21.15 -10.54
CA GLN A 355 -11.37 22.23 -10.44
C GLN A 355 -11.03 23.22 -9.30
N ASN A 356 -10.71 22.68 -8.14
CA ASN A 356 -10.23 23.38 -6.93
C ASN A 356 -9.59 22.38 -5.97
N ASP A 357 -9.13 22.87 -4.83
CA ASP A 357 -8.49 22.11 -3.74
C ASP A 357 -9.49 21.65 -2.66
N GLN A 358 -10.79 21.88 -2.84
CA GLN A 358 -11.81 21.44 -1.91
C GLN A 358 -12.21 19.99 -2.19
N GLN A 359 -12.44 19.25 -1.11
CA GLN A 359 -12.93 17.87 -1.22
C GLN A 359 -14.39 17.87 -1.68
N GLY A 360 -14.67 17.22 -2.81
CA GLY A 360 -16.04 17.03 -3.30
C GLY A 360 -16.62 15.69 -2.85
N HIS A 361 -17.95 15.70 -2.65
CA HIS A 361 -18.73 14.51 -2.31
C HIS A 361 -19.70 14.09 -3.43
N GLY A 362 -19.53 14.62 -4.64
CA GLY A 362 -20.37 14.37 -5.81
C GLY A 362 -21.05 15.63 -6.37
N GLU A 363 -20.96 16.74 -5.64
CA GLU A 363 -21.49 18.04 -6.09
C GLU A 363 -20.68 18.62 -7.26
N LEU A 364 -21.33 19.51 -8.04
CA LEU A 364 -20.73 20.08 -9.26
C LEU A 364 -19.65 21.14 -8.99
N ASN A 365 -19.63 21.73 -7.78
CA ASN A 365 -18.85 22.93 -7.51
C ASN A 365 -17.46 22.63 -6.89
N ASN A 366 -17.28 21.43 -6.31
CA ASN A 366 -16.08 21.12 -5.58
C ASN A 366 -15.44 19.78 -5.99
N GLY A 367 -14.12 19.77 -5.99
CA GLY A 367 -13.30 18.58 -6.07
C GLY A 367 -13.43 17.79 -7.38
N ASN A 368 -13.97 18.35 -8.43
CA ASN A 368 -14.08 17.66 -9.72
C ASN A 368 -12.78 17.79 -10.52
N TRP A 369 -12.57 16.88 -11.46
CA TRP A 369 -11.56 17.10 -12.48
C TRP A 369 -12.11 18.00 -13.58
N ILE A 370 -11.26 18.79 -14.21
CA ILE A 370 -11.58 19.62 -15.38
C ILE A 370 -10.49 19.48 -16.44
N SER A 371 -10.91 19.56 -17.70
CA SER A 371 -9.96 19.43 -18.80
C SER A 371 -9.42 20.78 -19.31
N GLY A 372 -10.18 21.84 -19.13
CA GLY A 372 -9.98 23.14 -19.77
C GLY A 372 -10.71 23.29 -21.11
N PHE A 373 -11.27 22.20 -21.66
CA PHE A 373 -12.09 22.24 -22.86
C PHE A 373 -13.57 22.43 -22.49
N ASN A 374 -14.12 23.60 -22.76
CA ASN A 374 -15.50 23.94 -22.37
C ASN A 374 -16.53 22.90 -22.86
N PHE A 375 -16.36 22.38 -24.08
CA PHE A 375 -17.32 21.40 -24.66
C PHE A 375 -17.34 20.06 -23.89
N ILE A 376 -16.28 19.74 -23.10
CA ILE A 376 -16.24 18.57 -22.21
C ILE A 376 -16.71 18.96 -20.80
N ASP A 377 -16.17 20.05 -20.28
CA ASP A 377 -16.39 20.44 -18.88
C ASP A 377 -17.83 20.94 -18.66
N GLU A 378 -18.41 21.68 -19.62
CA GLU A 378 -19.76 22.19 -19.52
C GLU A 378 -20.84 21.09 -19.52
N GLN A 379 -20.61 19.98 -20.23
CA GLN A 379 -21.52 18.83 -20.21
C GLN A 379 -21.59 18.13 -18.84
N ARG A 380 -20.51 18.22 -18.07
CA ARG A 380 -20.38 17.54 -16.77
C ARG A 380 -20.67 18.44 -15.59
N LEU A 381 -20.25 19.70 -15.66
CA LEU A 381 -20.20 20.63 -14.53
C LEU A 381 -21.05 21.90 -14.78
N GLY A 382 -21.72 21.99 -15.92
CA GLY A 382 -22.47 23.18 -16.32
C GLY A 382 -21.56 24.30 -16.87
N PRO A 383 -22.16 25.48 -17.22
CA PRO A 383 -21.45 26.55 -17.89
C PRO A 383 -20.25 27.09 -17.11
N GLN A 384 -19.04 26.92 -17.65
CA GLN A 384 -17.81 27.34 -16.98
C GLN A 384 -17.52 28.86 -17.11
N LYS A 385 -18.07 29.51 -18.13
CA LYS A 385 -17.84 30.94 -18.37
C LYS A 385 -18.63 31.85 -17.40
N THR A 386 -19.77 31.39 -16.91
CA THR A 386 -20.70 32.15 -16.05
C THR A 386 -20.52 31.86 -14.55
N LEU A 387 -19.52 31.10 -14.21
CA LEU A 387 -19.21 30.79 -12.79
C LEU A 387 -18.93 32.09 -11.99
N PRO A 388 -19.37 32.14 -10.71
CA PRO A 388 -18.97 33.19 -9.78
C PRO A 388 -17.45 33.32 -9.66
N ASP A 389 -16.98 34.53 -9.39
CA ASP A 389 -15.54 34.85 -9.34
C ASP A 389 -14.76 33.96 -8.36
N HIS A 390 -15.32 33.60 -7.22
CA HIS A 390 -14.65 32.76 -6.22
C HIS A 390 -14.41 31.32 -6.70
N LEU A 391 -15.25 30.79 -7.58
CA LEU A 391 -15.04 29.49 -8.22
C LEU A 391 -14.12 29.59 -9.44
N LYS A 392 -14.31 30.65 -10.25
CA LYS A 392 -13.55 30.85 -11.47
C LYS A 392 -12.08 31.17 -11.20
N LYS A 393 -11.80 31.98 -10.15
CA LYS A 393 -10.46 32.45 -9.76
C LYS A 393 -9.86 31.63 -8.60
N ASN A 394 -10.40 30.45 -8.30
CA ASN A 394 -9.84 29.59 -7.27
C ASN A 394 -8.38 29.28 -7.56
N LYS A 395 -7.48 29.45 -6.59
CA LYS A 395 -6.02 29.24 -6.75
C LYS A 395 -5.66 27.77 -6.97
N GLY A 396 -6.49 26.83 -6.51
CA GLY A 396 -6.32 25.41 -6.74
C GLY A 396 -6.81 24.94 -8.11
N LYS A 397 -7.38 25.84 -8.94
CA LYS A 397 -7.82 25.51 -10.29
C LYS A 397 -6.64 25.37 -11.24
N ASN A 398 -6.52 24.20 -11.88
CA ASN A 398 -5.49 23.93 -12.87
C ASN A 398 -6.06 23.10 -14.03
N THR A 399 -5.62 23.35 -15.25
CA THR A 399 -6.10 22.65 -16.46
C THR A 399 -4.90 22.24 -17.32
N TYR A 400 -4.83 20.97 -17.68
CA TYR A 400 -3.74 20.41 -18.45
C TYR A 400 -4.14 20.02 -19.88
N TYR A 401 -5.39 20.25 -20.28
CA TYR A 401 -5.91 19.95 -21.63
C TYR A 401 -5.63 18.50 -22.06
N PHE A 402 -5.69 17.56 -21.12
CA PHE A 402 -5.30 16.15 -21.29
C PHE A 402 -3.85 15.92 -21.76
N LEU A 403 -2.99 16.92 -21.78
CA LEU A 403 -1.63 16.78 -22.30
C LEU A 403 -0.83 15.66 -21.59
N PRO A 404 -0.81 15.58 -20.23
CA PRO A 404 -0.13 14.49 -19.54
C PRO A 404 -0.71 13.12 -19.90
N LEU A 405 -2.05 13.01 -20.03
CA LEU A 405 -2.72 11.75 -20.38
C LEU A 405 -2.32 11.28 -21.78
N ILE A 406 -2.40 12.18 -22.77
CA ILE A 406 -2.08 11.86 -24.16
C ILE A 406 -0.60 11.45 -24.29
N LEU A 407 0.31 12.20 -23.68
CA LEU A 407 1.75 11.89 -23.71
C LEU A 407 2.04 10.56 -22.99
N GLY A 408 1.38 10.31 -21.86
CA GLY A 408 1.49 9.04 -21.13
C GLY A 408 1.00 7.84 -21.96
N LEU A 409 -0.14 7.96 -22.63
CA LEU A 409 -0.67 6.91 -23.52
C LEU A 409 0.22 6.66 -24.74
N ILE A 410 0.73 7.71 -25.38
CA ILE A 410 1.70 7.58 -26.48
C ILE A 410 2.96 6.88 -25.99
N GLY A 411 3.48 7.28 -24.81
CA GLY A 411 4.64 6.65 -24.20
C GLY A 411 4.42 5.18 -23.87
N LEU A 412 3.28 4.84 -23.28
CA LEU A 412 2.89 3.47 -22.97
C LEU A 412 2.80 2.60 -24.23
N PHE A 413 2.18 3.11 -25.28
CA PHE A 413 2.05 2.40 -26.56
C PHE A 413 3.41 2.18 -27.23
N PHE A 414 4.25 3.20 -27.26
CA PHE A 414 5.63 3.10 -27.76
C PHE A 414 6.43 2.07 -26.97
N HIS A 415 6.33 2.08 -25.65
CA HIS A 415 7.02 1.12 -24.78
C HIS A 415 6.53 -0.31 -25.02
N ALA A 416 5.20 -0.51 -25.12
CA ALA A 416 4.60 -1.81 -25.39
C ALA A 416 5.06 -2.42 -26.73
N GLN A 417 5.23 -1.60 -27.77
CA GLN A 417 5.77 -2.05 -29.04
C GLN A 417 7.24 -2.45 -28.97
N LYS A 418 8.04 -1.76 -28.17
CA LYS A 418 9.49 -2.00 -28.06
C LYS A 418 9.86 -3.09 -27.08
N ASN A 419 9.21 -3.11 -25.94
CA ASN A 419 9.48 -4.08 -24.87
C ASN A 419 8.22 -4.38 -24.03
N PRO A 420 7.34 -5.32 -24.50
CA PRO A 420 6.11 -5.62 -23.79
C PRO A 420 6.32 -6.19 -22.39
N LYS A 421 7.44 -6.87 -22.11
CA LYS A 421 7.75 -7.40 -20.76
C LYS A 421 8.00 -6.29 -19.75
N ASP A 422 8.84 -5.32 -20.10
CA ASP A 422 9.07 -4.12 -19.27
C ASP A 422 7.77 -3.33 -19.08
N THR A 423 6.97 -3.20 -20.16
CA THR A 423 5.69 -2.48 -20.09
C THR A 423 4.75 -3.10 -19.08
N TRP A 424 4.62 -4.43 -19.03
CA TRP A 424 3.80 -5.10 -18.04
C TRP A 424 4.27 -4.85 -16.60
N SER A 425 5.58 -4.86 -16.36
CA SER A 425 6.14 -4.58 -15.05
C SER A 425 5.85 -3.15 -14.58
N ILE A 426 5.98 -2.17 -15.48
CA ILE A 426 5.67 -0.76 -15.19
C ILE A 426 4.17 -0.54 -15.06
N PHE A 427 3.36 -1.22 -15.89
CA PHE A 427 1.90 -1.16 -15.78
C PHE A 427 1.42 -1.70 -14.43
N LEU A 428 1.97 -2.81 -13.93
CA LEU A 428 1.63 -3.31 -12.60
C LEU A 428 2.08 -2.35 -11.49
N LEU A 429 3.28 -1.76 -11.61
CA LEU A 429 3.69 -0.72 -10.67
C LEU A 429 2.64 0.39 -10.63
N PHE A 430 2.31 0.96 -11.77
CA PHE A 430 1.32 2.02 -11.89
C PHE A 430 -0.07 1.60 -11.38
N PHE A 431 -0.53 0.40 -11.71
CA PHE A 431 -1.86 -0.11 -11.31
C PHE A 431 -2.00 -0.30 -9.79
N PHE A 432 -0.94 -0.74 -9.12
CA PHE A 432 -0.98 -0.99 -7.67
C PHE A 432 -0.61 0.24 -6.83
N THR A 433 0.16 1.18 -7.36
CA THR A 433 0.65 2.36 -6.60
C THR A 433 0.06 3.69 -7.06
N GLY A 434 -0.66 3.70 -8.18
CA GLY A 434 -1.21 4.89 -8.85
C GLY A 434 -2.66 5.24 -8.54
#